data_ec511294ee1c589932a35f7131611775
#
_entry.id   ec511294ee1c589932a35f7131611775
#
_cell.length_a   1.000
_cell.length_b   1.000
_cell.length_c   1.000
_cell.angle_alpha   90.00
_cell.angle_beta   90.00
_cell.angle_gamma   90.00
#
_symmetry.space_group_name_H-M   'P 1'
#
loop_
_entity.id
_entity.type
_entity.pdbx_description
1 polymer ?
#
loop_
_entity_poly.entity_id
_entity_poly.type
_entity_poly.pdbx_seq_one_letter_code
_entity_poly.pdbx_strand_id
1 'polypeptide(L)'
;MPLLNVKNVTKNFGGLAAVSNIDMSFEANELIGLIGPNGAGKTTLFNLLTGVYEPSEGTITLEHLGKQQKINGIKPYKVADLGLGRTFQNIRLFKDLTVLDNVLIAMNSKNTEGFVASILRLPSFYKKEEEMQKQAFELLAIFGLETQEATLAKNLSYGEQRRLEIVRALATKPKILFLDEPAAGMNPQETSELTALIRKIQKEFQLTIVLIEHDMSLVMDVCERIYVLEYGRLIAHGLPEEIKNNPQVIEAYLGGEL
;
A
#
# COMPACT_ATOMS: atom_id res chain seq x y z
N MET A 1 -5.85 -20.31 1.74
CA MET A 1 -5.22 -20.00 0.42
C MET A 1 -4.76 -18.56 0.50
N PRO A 2 -3.47 -18.29 0.31
CA PRO A 2 -2.96 -16.93 0.50
C PRO A 2 -3.63 -15.93 -0.46
N LEU A 3 -3.84 -14.71 0.02
CA LEU A 3 -4.42 -13.62 -0.75
C LEU A 3 -3.46 -13.19 -1.87
N LEU A 4 -2.15 -13.07 -1.56
CA LEU A 4 -1.10 -12.83 -2.55
C LEU A 4 0.01 -13.87 -2.32
N ASN A 5 0.48 -14.49 -3.40
CA ASN A 5 1.52 -15.50 -3.32
C ASN A 5 2.63 -15.22 -4.33
N VAL A 6 3.87 -15.29 -3.88
CA VAL A 6 5.10 -14.98 -4.62
C VAL A 6 5.96 -16.23 -4.61
N LYS A 7 6.32 -16.73 -5.80
CA LYS A 7 7.12 -17.97 -5.94
C LYS A 7 8.32 -17.74 -6.84
N ASN A 8 9.53 -17.96 -6.28
CA ASN A 8 10.81 -17.91 -6.98
C ASN A 8 11.00 -16.60 -7.79
N VAL A 9 10.53 -15.46 -7.25
CA VAL A 9 10.55 -14.22 -7.98
C VAL A 9 11.94 -13.62 -8.00
N THR A 10 12.43 -13.35 -9.22
CA THR A 10 13.71 -12.70 -9.51
C THR A 10 13.50 -11.51 -10.40
N LYS A 11 14.25 -10.43 -10.16
CA LYS A 11 14.29 -9.24 -11.03
C LYS A 11 15.73 -8.85 -11.33
N ASN A 12 16.06 -8.91 -12.60
CA ASN A 12 17.35 -8.47 -13.14
C ASN A 12 17.19 -7.12 -13.84
N PHE A 13 18.13 -6.22 -13.62
CA PHE A 13 18.34 -5.00 -14.39
C PHE A 13 19.70 -5.09 -15.05
N GLY A 14 19.73 -5.44 -16.34
CA GLY A 14 20.98 -5.79 -17.01
C GLY A 14 21.66 -6.98 -16.33
N GLY A 15 22.90 -6.80 -15.89
CA GLY A 15 23.68 -7.82 -15.17
C GLY A 15 23.47 -7.84 -13.65
N LEU A 16 22.67 -6.94 -13.09
CA LEU A 16 22.43 -6.85 -11.64
C LEU A 16 21.12 -7.51 -11.28
N ALA A 17 21.15 -8.50 -10.39
CA ALA A 17 19.97 -9.06 -9.75
C ALA A 17 19.56 -8.21 -8.55
N ALA A 18 18.55 -7.35 -8.73
CA ALA A 18 18.07 -6.48 -7.67
C ALA A 18 17.19 -7.23 -6.65
N VAL A 19 16.55 -8.32 -7.07
CA VAL A 19 15.78 -9.25 -6.24
C VAL A 19 16.01 -10.67 -6.78
N SER A 20 16.29 -11.63 -5.92
CA SER A 20 16.65 -12.98 -6.31
C SER A 20 15.90 -14.03 -5.50
N ASN A 21 15.18 -14.88 -6.21
CA ASN A 21 14.56 -16.10 -5.70
C ASN A 21 13.71 -15.88 -4.44
N ILE A 22 12.79 -14.92 -4.51
CA ILE A 22 11.92 -14.55 -3.40
C ILE A 22 10.67 -15.42 -3.36
N ASP A 23 10.43 -16.01 -2.19
CA ASP A 23 9.20 -16.72 -1.84
C ASP A 23 8.51 -16.01 -0.68
N MET A 24 7.24 -15.56 -0.89
CA MET A 24 6.44 -14.87 0.12
C MET A 24 4.97 -15.26 -0.03
N SER A 25 4.24 -15.23 1.07
CA SER A 25 2.78 -15.37 1.08
C SER A 25 2.15 -14.31 1.98
N PHE A 26 1.00 -13.81 1.59
CA PHE A 26 0.24 -12.82 2.34
C PHE A 26 -1.16 -13.37 2.55
N GLU A 27 -1.55 -13.49 3.82
CA GLU A 27 -2.88 -13.97 4.17
C GLU A 27 -3.87 -12.79 4.23
N ALA A 28 -5.17 -13.09 4.24
CA ALA A 28 -6.19 -12.06 4.36
C ALA A 28 -6.18 -11.45 5.78
N ASN A 29 -6.41 -10.14 5.88
CA ASN A 29 -6.50 -9.37 7.13
C ASN A 29 -5.20 -9.37 7.96
N GLU A 30 -4.05 -9.48 7.34
CA GLU A 30 -2.73 -9.49 7.97
C GLU A 30 -2.03 -8.15 7.82
N LEU A 31 -1.31 -7.68 8.84
CA LEU A 31 -0.45 -6.52 8.78
C LEU A 31 1.02 -6.97 8.74
N ILE A 32 1.66 -6.77 7.59
CA ILE A 32 2.96 -7.33 7.26
C ILE A 32 3.99 -6.23 7.07
N GLY A 33 5.14 -6.35 7.73
CA GLY A 33 6.30 -5.51 7.50
C GLY A 33 7.24 -6.09 6.45
N LEU A 34 7.75 -5.24 5.58
CA LEU A 34 8.88 -5.54 4.68
C LEU A 34 10.03 -4.60 5.03
N ILE A 35 11.04 -5.12 5.68
CA ILE A 35 12.19 -4.37 6.18
C ILE A 35 13.50 -4.81 5.55
N GLY A 36 14.56 -4.08 5.85
CA GLY A 36 15.93 -4.36 5.39
C GLY A 36 16.73 -3.07 5.23
N PRO A 37 18.06 -3.13 5.16
CA PRO A 37 18.91 -1.97 4.97
C PRO A 37 18.67 -1.25 3.64
N ASN A 38 19.28 -0.08 3.48
CA ASN A 38 19.22 0.67 2.23
C ASN A 38 19.85 -0.15 1.10
N GLY A 39 19.18 -0.16 -0.06
CA GLY A 39 19.64 -0.98 -1.20
C GLY A 39 19.28 -2.47 -1.11
N ALA A 40 18.60 -2.94 -0.06
CA ALA A 40 18.20 -4.34 0.08
C ALA A 40 17.23 -4.87 -1.00
N GLY A 41 16.65 -3.99 -1.82
CA GLY A 41 15.72 -4.39 -2.88
C GLY A 41 14.24 -4.21 -2.53
N LYS A 42 13.90 -3.63 -1.37
CA LYS A 42 12.52 -3.42 -0.90
C LYS A 42 11.63 -2.74 -1.93
N THR A 43 12.04 -1.58 -2.42
CA THR A 43 11.27 -0.81 -3.43
C THR A 43 11.13 -1.58 -4.75
N THR A 44 12.16 -2.35 -5.16
CA THR A 44 12.07 -3.21 -6.34
C THR A 44 11.05 -4.30 -6.14
N LEU A 45 11.07 -5.00 -5.00
CA LEU A 45 10.09 -6.02 -4.66
C LEU A 45 8.68 -5.44 -4.60
N PHE A 46 8.50 -4.28 -3.97
CA PHE A 46 7.22 -3.58 -3.91
C PHE A 46 6.67 -3.22 -5.30
N ASN A 47 7.56 -2.78 -6.21
CA ASN A 47 7.19 -2.52 -7.59
C ASN A 47 6.79 -3.79 -8.37
N LEU A 48 7.40 -4.93 -8.05
CA LEU A 48 7.01 -6.24 -8.60
C LEU A 48 5.63 -6.67 -8.10
N LEU A 49 5.39 -6.59 -6.78
CA LEU A 49 4.12 -6.96 -6.15
C LEU A 49 2.94 -6.13 -6.63
N THR A 50 3.19 -4.87 -7.00
CA THR A 50 2.17 -3.93 -7.47
C THR A 50 2.07 -3.82 -9.01
N GLY A 51 2.80 -4.68 -9.74
CA GLY A 51 2.74 -4.75 -11.21
C GLY A 51 3.41 -3.58 -11.94
N VAL A 52 4.19 -2.73 -11.23
CA VAL A 52 4.98 -1.66 -11.86
C VAL A 52 6.16 -2.24 -12.63
N TYR A 53 6.78 -3.30 -12.07
CA TYR A 53 7.80 -4.09 -12.77
C TYR A 53 7.27 -5.49 -13.04
N GLU A 54 7.69 -6.05 -14.15
CA GLU A 54 7.50 -7.46 -14.44
C GLU A 54 8.71 -8.25 -13.91
N PRO A 55 8.50 -9.37 -13.19
CA PRO A 55 9.60 -10.22 -12.76
C PRO A 55 10.31 -10.84 -13.96
N SER A 56 11.63 -11.00 -13.86
CA SER A 56 12.45 -11.70 -14.86
C SER A 56 12.20 -13.22 -14.82
N GLU A 57 11.96 -13.74 -13.60
CA GLU A 57 11.66 -15.14 -13.33
C GLU A 57 10.64 -15.24 -12.19
N GLY A 58 10.01 -16.42 -12.08
CA GLY A 58 9.05 -16.70 -11.02
C GLY A 58 7.63 -16.23 -11.31
N THR A 59 6.79 -16.31 -10.31
CA THR A 59 5.34 -16.05 -10.47
C THR A 59 4.79 -15.32 -9.26
N ILE A 60 3.96 -14.31 -9.53
CA ILE A 60 3.15 -13.60 -8.55
C ILE A 60 1.68 -13.89 -8.87
N THR A 61 0.94 -14.41 -7.89
CA THR A 61 -0.49 -14.69 -8.03
C THR A 61 -1.28 -13.99 -6.94
N LEU A 62 -2.44 -13.46 -7.33
CA LEU A 62 -3.41 -12.79 -6.44
C LEU A 62 -4.71 -13.60 -6.42
N GLU A 63 -5.29 -13.77 -5.23
CA GLU A 63 -6.62 -14.35 -5.11
C GLU A 63 -7.67 -13.35 -5.64
N HIS A 64 -8.44 -13.80 -6.62
CA HIS A 64 -9.56 -13.06 -7.17
C HIS A 64 -10.72 -14.01 -7.47
N LEU A 65 -11.90 -13.73 -6.91
CA LEU A 65 -13.11 -14.55 -7.07
C LEU A 65 -12.90 -16.04 -6.74
N GLY A 66 -12.17 -16.35 -5.67
CA GLY A 66 -11.91 -17.73 -5.22
C GLY A 66 -10.85 -18.49 -6.04
N LYS A 67 -10.10 -17.81 -6.93
CA LYS A 67 -9.05 -18.42 -7.77
C LYS A 67 -7.75 -17.62 -7.67
N GLN A 68 -6.61 -18.32 -7.80
CA GLN A 68 -5.31 -17.66 -7.95
C GLN A 68 -5.13 -17.20 -9.39
N GLN A 69 -5.04 -15.88 -9.56
CA GLN A 69 -4.78 -15.25 -10.86
C GLN A 69 -3.32 -14.77 -10.93
N LYS A 70 -2.58 -15.19 -11.96
CA LYS A 70 -1.23 -14.68 -12.22
C LYS A 70 -1.31 -13.21 -12.63
N ILE A 71 -0.49 -12.36 -11.97
CA ILE A 71 -0.44 -10.92 -12.23
C ILE A 71 0.83 -10.45 -12.93
N ASN A 72 1.78 -11.35 -13.24
CA ASN A 72 2.98 -11.00 -14.01
C ASN A 72 2.60 -10.38 -15.36
N GLY A 73 3.23 -9.25 -15.72
CA GLY A 73 3.00 -8.57 -17.00
C GLY A 73 1.64 -7.88 -17.12
N ILE A 74 0.78 -7.94 -16.11
CA ILE A 74 -0.48 -7.20 -16.08
C ILE A 74 -0.16 -5.72 -15.77
N LYS A 75 -0.78 -4.82 -16.53
CA LYS A 75 -0.60 -3.36 -16.34
C LYS A 75 -1.04 -2.93 -14.93
N PRO A 76 -0.34 -1.99 -14.27
CA PRO A 76 -0.62 -1.58 -12.89
C PRO A 76 -2.08 -1.21 -12.61
N TYR A 77 -2.76 -0.50 -13.52
CA TYR A 77 -4.16 -0.14 -13.33
C TYR A 77 -5.08 -1.37 -13.27
N LYS A 78 -4.78 -2.43 -14.04
CA LYS A 78 -5.55 -3.69 -13.97
C LYS A 78 -5.26 -4.46 -12.68
N VAL A 79 -4.02 -4.38 -12.18
CA VAL A 79 -3.67 -4.95 -10.86
C VAL A 79 -4.43 -4.22 -9.76
N ALA A 80 -4.57 -2.89 -9.87
CA ALA A 80 -5.40 -2.10 -8.96
C ALA A 80 -6.89 -2.51 -9.02
N ASP A 81 -7.43 -2.78 -10.21
CA ASP A 81 -8.81 -3.26 -10.39
C ASP A 81 -9.05 -4.62 -9.71
N LEU A 82 -8.01 -5.46 -9.62
CA LEU A 82 -8.06 -6.74 -8.90
C LEU A 82 -8.07 -6.58 -7.38
N GLY A 83 -7.86 -5.37 -6.85
CA GLY A 83 -7.93 -5.06 -5.44
C GLY A 83 -6.60 -4.77 -4.76
N LEU A 84 -5.56 -4.34 -5.49
CA LEU A 84 -4.32 -3.83 -4.91
C LEU A 84 -4.33 -2.30 -4.86
N GLY A 85 -4.33 -1.74 -3.66
CA GLY A 85 -4.10 -0.30 -3.42
C GLY A 85 -2.62 -0.04 -3.09
N ARG A 86 -2.11 1.14 -3.46
CA ARG A 86 -0.74 1.53 -3.14
C ARG A 86 -0.63 3.03 -2.87
N THR A 87 0.16 3.40 -1.87
CA THR A 87 0.74 4.73 -1.73
C THR A 87 2.13 4.78 -2.38
N PHE A 88 2.69 5.97 -2.53
CA PHE A 88 4.01 6.16 -3.10
C PHE A 88 4.92 6.87 -2.09
N GLN A 89 6.21 6.62 -2.12
CA GLN A 89 7.20 7.31 -1.28
C GLN A 89 7.09 8.84 -1.41
N ASN A 90 6.97 9.35 -2.64
CA ASN A 90 6.64 10.75 -2.90
C ASN A 90 5.12 10.92 -3.03
N ILE A 91 4.53 11.77 -2.23
CA ILE A 91 3.08 12.05 -2.22
C ILE A 91 2.59 12.42 -3.62
N ARG A 92 1.62 11.66 -4.13
CA ARG A 92 1.03 11.84 -5.47
C ARG A 92 -0.42 12.28 -5.38
N LEU A 93 -0.65 13.51 -4.90
CA LEU A 93 -1.97 14.14 -4.87
C LEU A 93 -2.20 14.99 -6.12
N PHE A 94 -3.44 15.17 -6.48
CA PHE A 94 -3.87 16.25 -7.38
C PHE A 94 -3.87 17.56 -6.61
N LYS A 95 -2.71 18.25 -6.63
CA LYS A 95 -2.40 19.38 -5.73
C LYS A 95 -3.34 20.57 -5.89
N ASP A 96 -3.86 20.79 -7.09
CA ASP A 96 -4.75 21.90 -7.43
C ASP A 96 -6.25 21.54 -7.33
N LEU A 97 -6.56 20.33 -6.85
CA LEU A 97 -7.90 19.88 -6.52
C LEU A 97 -8.13 19.90 -5.02
N THR A 98 -9.40 19.95 -4.62
CA THR A 98 -9.77 19.88 -3.21
C THR A 98 -9.48 18.50 -2.60
N VAL A 99 -9.50 18.42 -1.28
CA VAL A 99 -9.41 17.18 -0.51
C VAL A 99 -10.51 16.22 -0.97
N LEU A 100 -11.75 16.69 -1.04
CA LEU A 100 -12.90 15.89 -1.47
C LEU A 100 -12.75 15.41 -2.92
N ASP A 101 -12.36 16.28 -3.86
CA ASP A 101 -12.17 15.90 -5.27
C ASP A 101 -11.11 14.82 -5.44
N ASN A 102 -10.02 14.89 -4.66
CA ASN A 102 -8.98 13.85 -4.66
C ASN A 102 -9.56 12.47 -4.33
N VAL A 103 -10.49 12.38 -3.39
CA VAL A 103 -11.14 11.13 -2.99
C VAL A 103 -12.15 10.67 -4.03
N LEU A 104 -13.00 11.59 -4.52
CA LEU A 104 -14.04 11.29 -5.52
C LEU A 104 -13.45 10.75 -6.83
N ILE A 105 -12.32 11.30 -7.29
CA ILE A 105 -11.61 10.79 -8.49
C ILE A 105 -11.17 9.34 -8.28
N ALA A 106 -10.66 9.00 -7.10
CA ALA A 106 -10.23 7.63 -6.81
C ALA A 106 -11.43 6.65 -6.78
N MET A 107 -12.58 7.07 -6.24
CA MET A 107 -13.82 6.27 -6.25
C MET A 107 -14.36 6.04 -7.65
N ASN A 108 -14.22 7.02 -8.54
CA ASN A 108 -14.74 6.93 -9.92
C ASN A 108 -13.93 5.99 -10.81
N SER A 109 -12.73 5.60 -10.44
CA SER A 109 -11.86 4.76 -11.28
C SER A 109 -12.48 3.41 -11.66
N LYS A 110 -13.41 2.88 -10.85
CA LYS A 110 -14.11 1.60 -11.08
C LYS A 110 -15.51 1.75 -11.71
N ASN A 111 -15.97 2.98 -11.98
CA ASN A 111 -17.32 3.24 -12.46
C ASN A 111 -17.38 3.34 -13.98
N THR A 112 -17.35 2.21 -14.70
CA THR A 112 -17.51 2.16 -16.16
C THR A 112 -18.97 2.20 -16.63
N GLU A 113 -19.93 1.94 -15.74
CA GLU A 113 -21.34 1.74 -16.11
C GLU A 113 -22.18 3.02 -16.25
N GLY A 114 -21.60 4.19 -16.02
CA GLY A 114 -22.35 5.45 -15.93
C GLY A 114 -22.23 6.40 -17.13
N PHE A 115 -21.50 6.05 -18.21
CA PHE A 115 -21.24 6.99 -19.30
C PHE A 115 -22.53 7.56 -19.93
N VAL A 116 -23.50 6.69 -20.23
CA VAL A 116 -24.80 7.11 -20.78
C VAL A 116 -25.65 7.88 -19.76
N ALA A 117 -25.67 7.40 -18.49
CA ALA A 117 -26.40 8.06 -17.42
C ALA A 117 -25.81 9.42 -17.06
N SER A 118 -24.49 9.58 -17.14
CA SER A 118 -23.81 10.86 -16.90
C SER A 118 -24.06 11.88 -18.01
N ILE A 119 -24.08 11.44 -19.28
CA ILE A 119 -24.39 12.33 -20.42
C ILE A 119 -25.85 12.81 -20.34
N LEU A 120 -26.78 11.90 -20.05
CA LEU A 120 -28.21 12.20 -19.98
C LEU A 120 -28.65 12.81 -18.65
N ARG A 121 -27.75 12.94 -17.66
CA ARG A 121 -28.02 13.47 -16.31
C ARG A 121 -29.28 12.88 -15.67
N LEU A 122 -29.39 11.55 -15.75
CA LEU A 122 -30.55 10.84 -15.20
C LEU A 122 -30.61 10.97 -13.65
N PRO A 123 -31.78 10.88 -13.01
CA PRO A 123 -31.92 10.92 -11.56
C PRO A 123 -31.03 9.90 -10.82
N SER A 124 -30.78 8.74 -11.43
CA SER A 124 -29.87 7.71 -10.93
C SER A 124 -28.41 8.19 -10.83
N PHE A 125 -27.99 9.10 -11.71
CA PHE A 125 -26.66 9.70 -11.68
C PHE A 125 -26.49 10.57 -10.42
N TYR A 126 -27.44 11.47 -10.16
CA TYR A 126 -27.37 12.36 -8.99
C TYR A 126 -27.41 11.59 -7.67
N LYS A 127 -28.25 10.54 -7.57
CA LYS A 127 -28.32 9.70 -6.37
C LYS A 127 -26.99 8.98 -6.12
N LYS A 128 -26.33 8.51 -7.17
CA LYS A 128 -25.01 7.84 -7.08
C LYS A 128 -23.91 8.82 -6.68
N GLU A 129 -23.95 10.04 -7.22
CA GLU A 129 -23.01 11.12 -6.88
C GLU A 129 -23.13 11.51 -5.40
N GLU A 130 -24.36 11.69 -4.90
CA GLU A 130 -24.63 11.96 -3.49
C GLU A 130 -24.13 10.83 -2.57
N GLU A 131 -24.36 9.57 -2.94
CA GLU A 131 -23.87 8.42 -2.20
C GLU A 131 -22.33 8.34 -2.20
N MET A 132 -21.68 8.66 -3.32
CA MET A 132 -20.22 8.73 -3.41
C MET A 132 -19.66 9.87 -2.54
N GLN A 133 -20.27 11.04 -2.54
CA GLN A 133 -19.89 12.15 -1.68
C GLN A 133 -20.01 11.75 -0.21
N LYS A 134 -21.09 11.11 0.19
CA LYS A 134 -21.28 10.63 1.56
C LYS A 134 -20.18 9.62 1.95
N GLN A 135 -19.88 8.63 1.11
CA GLN A 135 -18.81 7.67 1.36
C GLN A 135 -17.43 8.35 1.41
N ALA A 136 -17.17 9.35 0.57
CA ALA A 136 -15.94 10.13 0.61
C ALA A 136 -15.80 10.89 1.94
N PHE A 137 -16.87 11.50 2.41
CA PHE A 137 -16.93 12.18 3.71
C PHE A 137 -16.66 11.24 4.88
N GLU A 138 -17.30 10.05 4.89
CA GLU A 138 -17.07 9.02 5.91
C GLU A 138 -15.60 8.59 5.94
N LEU A 139 -14.96 8.41 4.77
CA LEU A 139 -13.53 8.12 4.69
C LEU A 139 -12.68 9.28 5.24
N LEU A 140 -12.97 10.52 4.84
CA LEU A 140 -12.25 11.70 5.33
C LEU A 140 -12.36 11.84 6.85
N ALA A 141 -13.53 11.57 7.43
CA ALA A 141 -13.77 11.63 8.87
C ALA A 141 -12.91 10.61 9.66
N ILE A 142 -12.70 9.40 9.11
CA ILE A 142 -11.81 8.40 9.73
C ILE A 142 -10.39 8.94 9.89
N PHE A 143 -9.95 9.79 8.96
CA PHE A 143 -8.61 10.37 8.90
C PHE A 143 -8.51 11.79 9.49
N GLY A 144 -9.62 12.34 10.02
CA GLY A 144 -9.67 13.70 10.59
C GLY A 144 -9.48 14.81 9.55
N LEU A 145 -9.95 14.57 8.31
CA LEU A 145 -9.83 15.50 7.18
C LEU A 145 -11.18 16.07 6.74
N GLU A 146 -12.28 15.74 7.42
CA GLU A 146 -13.64 16.15 7.06
C GLU A 146 -13.85 17.66 7.07
N THR A 147 -13.17 18.38 7.98
CA THR A 147 -13.26 19.84 8.08
C THR A 147 -12.50 20.56 6.98
N GLN A 148 -11.67 19.85 6.23
CA GLN A 148 -10.79 20.39 5.19
C GLN A 148 -11.24 20.00 3.77
N GLU A 149 -12.43 19.47 3.61
CA GLU A 149 -12.95 18.95 2.34
C GLU A 149 -12.80 19.89 1.15
N ALA A 150 -13.04 21.19 1.37
CA ALA A 150 -12.94 22.25 0.35
C ALA A 150 -11.53 22.84 0.21
N THR A 151 -10.59 22.43 1.07
CA THR A 151 -9.20 22.91 1.03
C THR A 151 -8.47 22.27 -0.17
N LEU A 152 -7.66 23.06 -0.90
CA LEU A 152 -6.80 22.51 -1.95
C LEU A 152 -5.73 21.61 -1.32
N ALA A 153 -5.47 20.44 -1.92
CA ALA A 153 -4.54 19.46 -1.37
C ALA A 153 -3.11 20.02 -1.15
N LYS A 154 -2.67 21.00 -1.95
CA LYS A 154 -1.36 21.66 -1.78
C LYS A 154 -1.27 22.51 -0.51
N ASN A 155 -2.40 22.93 0.05
CA ASN A 155 -2.46 23.79 1.24
C ASN A 155 -2.50 22.98 2.56
N LEU A 156 -2.60 21.65 2.47
CA LEU A 156 -2.52 20.77 3.62
C LEU A 156 -1.09 20.70 4.16
N SER A 157 -0.95 20.48 5.47
CA SER A 157 0.33 20.08 6.07
C SER A 157 0.84 18.76 5.47
N TYR A 158 2.13 18.47 5.64
CA TYR A 158 2.72 17.23 5.11
C TYR A 158 2.02 15.97 5.65
N GLY A 159 1.74 15.91 6.95
CA GLY A 159 1.04 14.78 7.58
C GLY A 159 -0.38 14.61 7.07
N GLU A 160 -1.11 15.72 6.83
CA GLU A 160 -2.46 15.68 6.25
C GLU A 160 -2.43 15.23 4.78
N GLN A 161 -1.43 15.68 3.99
CA GLN A 161 -1.26 15.22 2.62
C GLN A 161 -1.00 13.70 2.58
N ARG A 162 -0.20 13.17 3.51
CA ARG A 162 0.06 11.73 3.62
C ARG A 162 -1.21 10.97 4.01
N ARG A 163 -1.99 11.48 4.97
CA ARG A 163 -3.30 10.90 5.32
C ARG A 163 -4.25 10.90 4.14
N LEU A 164 -4.33 11.98 3.38
CA LEU A 164 -5.15 12.06 2.17
C LEU A 164 -4.71 11.06 1.08
N GLU A 165 -3.42 10.81 0.93
CA GLU A 165 -2.91 9.81 -0.01
C GLU A 165 -3.41 8.40 0.37
N ILE A 166 -3.40 8.06 1.66
CA ILE A 166 -3.93 6.78 2.16
C ILE A 166 -5.45 6.71 1.93
N VAL A 167 -6.20 7.78 2.22
CA VAL A 167 -7.65 7.87 1.92
C VAL A 167 -7.93 7.57 0.46
N ARG A 168 -7.17 8.17 -0.46
CA ARG A 168 -7.31 7.91 -1.90
C ARG A 168 -7.07 6.46 -2.27
N ALA A 169 -6.05 5.84 -1.69
CA ALA A 169 -5.79 4.41 -1.91
C ALA A 169 -6.95 3.54 -1.38
N LEU A 170 -7.50 3.86 -0.20
CA LEU A 170 -8.67 3.17 0.38
C LEU A 170 -9.95 3.39 -0.42
N ALA A 171 -10.14 4.56 -1.01
CA ALA A 171 -11.30 4.89 -1.84
C ALA A 171 -11.46 3.95 -3.05
N THR A 172 -10.38 3.30 -3.49
CA THR A 172 -10.43 2.24 -4.51
C THR A 172 -10.94 0.89 -4.00
N LYS A 173 -11.28 0.78 -2.69
CA LYS A 173 -11.74 -0.44 -2.02
C LYS A 173 -10.79 -1.63 -2.28
N PRO A 174 -9.51 -1.51 -1.90
CA PRO A 174 -8.53 -2.58 -2.12
C PRO A 174 -8.76 -3.74 -1.16
N LYS A 175 -8.27 -4.93 -1.52
CA LYS A 175 -8.10 -6.08 -0.60
C LYS A 175 -6.75 -6.04 0.10
N ILE A 176 -5.72 -5.54 -0.62
CA ILE A 176 -4.37 -5.35 -0.12
C ILE A 176 -3.98 -3.90 -0.30
N LEU A 177 -3.50 -3.26 0.75
CA LEU A 177 -2.98 -1.91 0.74
C LEU A 177 -1.47 -1.92 0.98
N PHE A 178 -0.73 -1.42 0.01
CA PHE A 178 0.71 -1.26 0.08
C PHE A 178 1.06 0.16 0.53
N LEU A 179 1.75 0.29 1.67
CA LEU A 179 2.20 1.56 2.24
C LEU A 179 3.72 1.66 2.15
N ASP A 180 4.21 2.65 1.39
CA ASP A 180 5.63 2.87 1.13
C ASP A 180 6.13 4.04 1.98
N GLU A 181 6.81 3.75 3.10
CA GLU A 181 7.33 4.69 4.09
C GLU A 181 6.30 5.75 4.51
N PRO A 182 5.12 5.33 5.04
CA PRO A 182 4.04 6.27 5.32
C PRO A 182 4.35 7.26 6.44
N ALA A 183 5.28 6.94 7.35
CA ALA A 183 5.70 7.82 8.45
C ALA A 183 6.92 8.70 8.12
N ALA A 184 7.49 8.58 6.91
CA ALA A 184 8.66 9.35 6.53
C ALA A 184 8.43 10.86 6.67
N GLY A 185 9.32 11.56 7.41
CA GLY A 185 9.25 13.00 7.64
C GLY A 185 8.24 13.45 8.69
N MET A 186 7.59 12.54 9.40
CA MET A 186 6.68 12.80 10.52
C MET A 186 7.45 12.92 11.84
N ASN A 187 6.92 13.73 12.77
CA ASN A 187 7.40 13.75 14.13
C ASN A 187 6.89 12.51 14.92
N PRO A 188 7.44 12.21 16.13
CA PRO A 188 7.04 11.01 16.89
C PRO A 188 5.55 10.94 17.23
N GLN A 189 4.90 12.08 17.48
CA GLN A 189 3.47 12.12 17.76
C GLN A 189 2.64 11.78 16.52
N GLU A 190 2.96 12.40 15.38
CA GLU A 190 2.31 12.11 14.09
C GLU A 190 2.50 10.65 13.68
N THR A 191 3.70 10.07 13.92
CA THR A 191 3.99 8.66 13.69
C THR A 191 3.10 7.76 14.55
N SER A 192 2.93 8.09 15.83
CA SER A 192 2.06 7.33 16.74
C SER A 192 0.60 7.40 16.32
N GLU A 193 0.11 8.59 15.93
CA GLU A 193 -1.25 8.78 15.42
C GLU A 193 -1.48 7.99 14.13
N LEU A 194 -0.53 8.03 13.20
CA LEU A 194 -0.58 7.24 11.95
C LEU A 194 -0.57 5.73 12.24
N THR A 195 0.24 5.29 13.18
CA THR A 195 0.33 3.90 13.64
C THR A 195 -1.03 3.40 14.13
N ALA A 196 -1.67 4.17 15.02
CA ALA A 196 -3.02 3.86 15.51
C ALA A 196 -4.06 3.82 14.38
N LEU A 197 -3.93 4.75 13.43
CA LEU A 197 -4.80 4.83 12.26
C LEU A 197 -4.63 3.62 11.33
N ILE A 198 -3.40 3.17 11.06
CA ILE A 198 -3.13 1.96 10.25
C ILE A 198 -3.79 0.74 10.87
N ARG A 199 -3.67 0.54 12.18
CA ARG A 199 -4.36 -0.55 12.88
C ARG A 199 -5.88 -0.44 12.81
N LYS A 200 -6.41 0.78 12.95
CA LYS A 200 -7.86 1.03 12.86
C LYS A 200 -8.39 0.64 11.50
N ILE A 201 -7.79 1.15 10.42
CA ILE A 201 -8.25 0.87 9.04
C ILE A 201 -8.08 -0.61 8.67
N GLN A 202 -7.01 -1.27 9.11
CA GLN A 202 -6.82 -2.72 8.90
C GLN A 202 -8.01 -3.51 9.44
N LYS A 203 -8.45 -3.22 10.67
CA LYS A 203 -9.57 -3.90 11.32
C LYS A 203 -10.93 -3.50 10.74
N GLU A 204 -11.15 -2.21 10.54
CA GLU A 204 -12.45 -1.68 10.09
C GLU A 204 -12.78 -2.10 8.66
N PHE A 205 -11.79 -2.10 7.78
CA PHE A 205 -11.96 -2.49 6.37
C PHE A 205 -11.55 -3.93 6.07
N GLN A 206 -11.11 -4.69 7.08
CA GLN A 206 -10.61 -6.07 6.92
C GLN A 206 -9.52 -6.16 5.84
N LEU A 207 -8.55 -5.24 5.90
CA LEU A 207 -7.50 -5.11 4.91
C LEU A 207 -6.30 -5.99 5.25
N THR A 208 -5.65 -6.51 4.21
CA THR A 208 -4.25 -6.90 4.31
C THR A 208 -3.40 -5.66 4.01
N ILE A 209 -2.49 -5.31 4.93
CA ILE A 209 -1.60 -4.15 4.74
C ILE A 209 -0.16 -4.63 4.66
N VAL A 210 0.56 -4.18 3.65
CA VAL A 210 2.00 -4.41 3.49
C VAL A 210 2.72 -3.08 3.67
N LEU A 211 3.57 -3.02 4.68
CA LEU A 211 4.25 -1.81 5.13
C LEU A 211 5.74 -1.89 4.85
N ILE A 212 6.30 -0.95 4.09
CA ILE A 212 7.75 -0.68 4.08
C ILE A 212 8.00 0.47 5.04
N GLU A 213 8.89 0.26 6.00
CA GLU A 213 9.32 1.30 6.94
C GLU A 213 10.77 1.10 7.37
N HIS A 214 11.40 2.19 7.80
CA HIS A 214 12.73 2.21 8.39
C HIS A 214 12.68 2.39 9.92
N ASP A 215 11.56 2.90 10.45
CA ASP A 215 11.32 2.99 11.89
C ASP A 215 10.97 1.59 12.42
N MET A 216 11.98 0.95 13.03
CA MET A 216 11.82 -0.38 13.60
C MET A 216 10.82 -0.40 14.76
N SER A 217 10.68 0.70 15.50
CA SER A 217 9.73 0.79 16.62
C SER A 217 8.28 0.72 16.10
N LEU A 218 7.98 1.43 15.01
CA LEU A 218 6.70 1.36 14.33
C LEU A 218 6.43 -0.04 13.80
N VAL A 219 7.39 -0.63 13.08
CA VAL A 219 7.24 -1.96 12.49
C VAL A 219 6.98 -3.03 13.55
N MET A 220 7.78 -3.04 14.61
CA MET A 220 7.64 -4.00 15.72
C MET A 220 6.35 -3.82 16.50
N ASP A 221 5.82 -2.60 16.56
CA ASP A 221 4.56 -2.31 17.23
C ASP A 221 3.34 -2.77 16.40
N VAL A 222 3.30 -2.52 15.09
CA VAL A 222 2.09 -2.73 14.29
C VAL A 222 2.04 -4.04 13.53
N CYS A 223 3.17 -4.59 13.09
CA CYS A 223 3.18 -5.74 12.20
C CYS A 223 2.94 -7.04 12.96
N GLU A 224 2.14 -7.92 12.38
CA GLU A 224 1.88 -9.28 12.87
C GLU A 224 2.96 -10.24 12.39
N ARG A 225 3.54 -9.95 11.22
CA ARG A 225 4.62 -10.71 10.61
C ARG A 225 5.54 -9.79 9.83
N ILE A 226 6.83 -10.12 9.79
CA ILE A 226 7.84 -9.32 9.13
C ILE A 226 8.65 -10.19 8.19
N TYR A 227 8.92 -9.67 6.99
CA TYR A 227 9.89 -10.19 6.04
C TYR A 227 11.11 -9.28 6.01
N VAL A 228 12.30 -9.86 6.08
CA VAL A 228 13.58 -9.12 6.07
C VAL A 228 14.33 -9.40 4.79
N LEU A 229 14.61 -8.32 4.06
CA LEU A 229 15.37 -8.35 2.81
C LEU A 229 16.79 -7.83 3.03
N GLU A 230 17.76 -8.52 2.42
CA GLU A 230 19.14 -8.07 2.33
C GLU A 230 19.72 -8.48 0.97
N TYR A 231 20.40 -7.55 0.28
CA TYR A 231 20.98 -7.77 -1.06
C TYR A 231 20.05 -8.51 -2.04
N GLY A 232 18.76 -8.15 -2.03
CA GLY A 232 17.76 -8.74 -2.92
C GLY A 232 17.28 -10.14 -2.52
N ARG A 233 17.60 -10.65 -1.34
CA ARG A 233 17.21 -11.98 -0.84
C ARG A 233 16.45 -11.86 0.48
N LEU A 234 15.54 -12.79 0.73
CA LEU A 234 14.94 -12.94 2.05
C LEU A 234 15.95 -13.65 2.97
N ILE A 235 16.32 -12.96 4.06
CA ILE A 235 17.23 -13.52 5.07
C ILE A 235 16.47 -14.05 6.29
N ALA A 236 15.27 -13.48 6.58
CA ALA A 236 14.42 -13.94 7.66
C ALA A 236 12.95 -13.59 7.41
N HIS A 237 12.04 -14.33 8.03
CA HIS A 237 10.63 -13.96 8.18
C HIS A 237 10.09 -14.60 9.46
N GLY A 238 9.14 -13.94 10.10
CA GLY A 238 8.55 -14.44 11.34
C GLY A 238 7.81 -13.35 12.12
N LEU A 239 7.49 -13.63 13.37
CA LEU A 239 6.90 -12.69 14.31
C LEU A 239 7.89 -11.58 14.67
N PRO A 240 7.43 -10.37 15.06
CA PRO A 240 8.30 -9.28 15.44
C PRO A 240 9.38 -9.65 16.47
N GLU A 241 9.03 -10.40 17.51
CA GLU A 241 10.00 -10.85 18.55
C GLU A 241 11.05 -11.83 18.00
N GLU A 242 10.70 -12.67 17.02
CA GLU A 242 11.66 -13.58 16.38
C GLU A 242 12.65 -12.78 15.51
N ILE A 243 12.15 -11.79 14.78
CA ILE A 243 12.97 -10.94 13.91
C ILE A 243 13.92 -10.06 14.73
N LYS A 244 13.43 -9.48 15.82
CA LYS A 244 14.23 -8.63 16.72
C LYS A 244 15.45 -9.36 17.30
N ASN A 245 15.31 -10.66 17.55
CA ASN A 245 16.35 -11.49 18.17
C ASN A 245 17.15 -12.32 17.17
N ASN A 246 16.89 -12.18 15.87
CA ASN A 246 17.55 -12.98 14.84
C ASN A 246 18.97 -12.45 14.57
N PRO A 247 20.04 -13.27 14.77
CA PRO A 247 21.42 -12.83 14.57
C PRO A 247 21.71 -12.31 13.16
N GLN A 248 21.15 -12.94 12.11
CA GLN A 248 21.35 -12.51 10.73
C GLN A 248 20.72 -11.13 10.47
N VAL A 249 19.56 -10.86 11.08
CA VAL A 249 18.91 -9.55 10.98
C VAL A 249 19.73 -8.48 11.69
N ILE A 250 20.22 -8.79 12.90
CA ILE A 250 21.07 -7.85 13.66
C ILE A 250 22.35 -7.54 12.88
N GLU A 251 23.00 -8.54 12.31
CA GLU A 251 24.22 -8.39 11.51
C GLU A 251 23.96 -7.53 10.26
N ALA A 252 22.84 -7.76 9.55
CA ALA A 252 22.47 -7.00 8.35
C ALA A 252 22.28 -5.49 8.63
N TYR A 253 21.82 -5.13 9.83
CA TYR A 253 21.65 -3.72 10.22
C TYR A 253 22.92 -3.12 10.84
N LEU A 254 23.75 -3.89 11.54
CA LEU A 254 25.00 -3.42 12.14
C LEU A 254 26.20 -3.51 11.19
N GLY A 255 26.21 -4.48 10.28
CA GLY A 255 27.30 -4.69 9.32
C GLY A 255 27.31 -3.71 8.15
N GLY A 256 26.30 -2.89 7.97
CA GLY A 256 26.23 -1.86 6.91
C GLY A 256 26.91 -0.53 7.26
N GLU A 257 27.52 -0.42 8.45
CA GLU A 257 28.23 0.78 8.91
C GLU A 257 29.77 0.64 8.87
N LEU A 258 30.33 -0.34 8.15
CA LEU A 258 31.78 -0.52 7.95
C LEU A 258 32.22 -0.15 6.54
#